data_fbbad8d16efe29b20cc86faa57bd81cd
#
_entry.id   fbbad8d16efe29b20cc86faa57bd81cd
#
_cell.length_a   1.000
_cell.length_b   1.000
_cell.length_c   1.000
_cell.angle_alpha   90.00
_cell.angle_beta   90.00
_cell.angle_gamma   90.00
#
_symmetry.space_group_name_H-M   'P 1'
#
loop_
_entity.id
_entity.type
_entity.pdbx_description
1 polymer ?
#
loop_
_entity_poly.entity_id
_entity_poly.type
_entity_poly.pdbx_seq_one_letter_code
_entity_poly.pdbx_strand_id
1 'polypeptide(L)'
;MSSIKDNLFFFNYLKAEKINLDKEEFNFQLETHPEYPSLLAYNDALNFFNIPNIAVKIEDKDVSNLPDYFIAEVKSKLAFIKKENNKFIIDVGEQKKHILSIEKFISFWSGVVLAAESDTEQNSKPKINKNLLVGIFIFLVTVAISFSSIYLIFFSFFIFSGLFFSAEAIKQGLNI
;
A
#
# COMPACT_ATOMS: atom_id res chain seq x y z
N MET A 1 -26.01 -1.61 -6.95
CA MET A 1 -25.07 -1.68 -5.80
C MET A 1 -24.32 -2.98 -5.93
N SER A 2 -23.15 -2.94 -6.59
CA SER A 2 -22.25 -4.08 -6.70
C SER A 2 -21.83 -4.46 -5.27
N SER A 3 -21.76 -5.72 -5.00
CA SER A 3 -21.49 -6.20 -3.64
C SER A 3 -20.00 -6.37 -3.47
N ILE A 4 -19.47 -6.13 -2.27
CA ILE A 4 -18.10 -6.52 -1.85
C ILE A 4 -17.76 -7.96 -2.32
N LYS A 5 -18.78 -8.78 -2.56
CA LYS A 5 -18.64 -10.13 -3.10
C LYS A 5 -18.05 -10.16 -4.51
N ASP A 6 -18.32 -9.18 -5.34
CA ASP A 6 -17.86 -9.16 -6.74
C ASP A 6 -16.36 -8.89 -6.84
N ASN A 7 -15.79 -8.20 -5.84
CA ASN A 7 -14.36 -7.88 -5.75
C ASN A 7 -13.61 -8.78 -4.74
N LEU A 8 -14.20 -9.90 -4.32
CA LEU A 8 -13.62 -10.77 -3.30
C LEU A 8 -12.23 -11.31 -3.73
N PHE A 9 -12.04 -11.64 -5.01
CA PHE A 9 -10.75 -12.08 -5.54
C PHE A 9 -9.66 -11.03 -5.33
N PHE A 10 -9.99 -9.75 -5.52
CA PHE A 10 -9.05 -8.65 -5.36
C PHE A 10 -8.70 -8.43 -3.89
N PHE A 11 -9.67 -8.51 -2.98
CA PHE A 11 -9.38 -8.43 -1.54
C PHE A 11 -8.59 -9.63 -1.03
N ASN A 12 -8.75 -10.81 -1.63
CA ASN A 12 -7.91 -11.97 -1.35
C ASN A 12 -6.46 -11.73 -1.79
N TYR A 13 -6.27 -11.07 -2.94
CA TYR A 13 -4.96 -10.62 -3.42
C TYR A 13 -4.31 -9.62 -2.47
N LEU A 14 -5.00 -8.53 -2.11
CA LEU A 14 -4.49 -7.53 -1.18
C LEU A 14 -4.09 -8.15 0.18
N LYS A 15 -4.89 -9.11 0.65
CA LYS A 15 -4.56 -9.86 1.87
C LYS A 15 -3.30 -10.70 1.71
N ALA A 16 -3.08 -11.34 0.55
CA ALA A 16 -1.88 -12.13 0.28
C ALA A 16 -0.63 -11.23 0.25
N GLU A 17 -0.73 -10.03 -0.32
CA GLU A 17 0.31 -9.00 -0.35
C GLU A 17 0.43 -8.21 0.98
N LYS A 18 -0.40 -8.53 1.99
CA LYS A 18 -0.44 -7.83 3.29
C LYS A 18 -0.76 -6.34 3.18
N ILE A 19 -1.46 -5.94 2.13
CA ILE A 19 -1.95 -4.58 1.92
C ILE A 19 -3.25 -4.42 2.69
N ASN A 20 -3.30 -3.42 3.57
CA ASN A 20 -4.49 -3.10 4.35
C ASN A 20 -5.05 -1.75 3.90
N LEU A 21 -6.33 -1.73 3.52
CA LEU A 21 -7.05 -0.54 3.11
C LEU A 21 -8.52 -0.62 3.55
N ASP A 22 -9.20 0.51 3.54
CA ASP A 22 -10.64 0.56 3.74
C ASP A 22 -11.36 -0.02 2.51
N LYS A 23 -12.04 -1.16 2.72
CA LYS A 23 -12.68 -1.91 1.63
C LYS A 23 -13.94 -1.22 1.09
N GLU A 24 -14.64 -0.48 1.93
CA GLU A 24 -15.86 0.22 1.54
C GLU A 24 -15.49 1.42 0.66
N GLU A 25 -14.51 2.20 1.10
CA GLU A 25 -14.00 3.33 0.33
C GLU A 25 -13.35 2.84 -0.98
N PHE A 26 -12.57 1.77 -0.94
CA PHE A 26 -11.98 1.20 -2.15
C PHE A 26 -13.03 0.77 -3.16
N ASN A 27 -14.07 0.06 -2.72
CA ASN A 27 -15.16 -0.32 -3.61
C ASN A 27 -15.89 0.89 -4.17
N PHE A 28 -16.12 1.92 -3.36
CA PHE A 28 -16.75 3.15 -3.83
C PHE A 28 -15.94 3.79 -4.95
N GLN A 29 -14.63 3.96 -4.76
CA GLN A 29 -13.73 4.51 -5.78
C GLN A 29 -13.71 3.66 -7.04
N LEU A 30 -13.69 2.34 -6.88
CA LEU A 30 -13.65 1.40 -7.99
C LEU A 30 -14.96 1.41 -8.80
N GLU A 31 -16.12 1.35 -8.13
CA GLU A 31 -17.44 1.32 -8.79
C GLU A 31 -17.80 2.62 -9.50
N THR A 32 -17.23 3.75 -9.04
CA THR A 32 -17.42 5.05 -9.69
C THR A 32 -16.48 5.27 -10.88
N HIS A 33 -15.50 4.39 -11.08
CA HIS A 33 -14.57 4.50 -12.19
C HIS A 33 -15.25 4.17 -13.53
N PRO A 34 -15.09 5.02 -14.58
CA PRO A 34 -15.78 4.83 -15.86
C PRO A 34 -15.41 3.52 -16.59
N GLU A 35 -14.20 3.01 -16.34
CA GLU A 35 -13.69 1.77 -16.95
C GLU A 35 -13.91 0.51 -16.08
N TYR A 36 -14.70 0.62 -15.01
CA TYR A 36 -15.00 -0.55 -14.17
C TYR A 36 -15.86 -1.57 -14.96
N PRO A 37 -15.54 -2.88 -14.89
CA PRO A 37 -14.54 -3.59 -14.10
C PRO A 37 -13.27 -3.98 -14.89
N SER A 38 -12.46 -3.02 -15.29
CA SER A 38 -11.20 -3.26 -16.02
C SER A 38 -9.97 -3.25 -15.09
N LEU A 39 -8.85 -3.83 -15.54
CA LEU A 39 -7.57 -3.72 -14.81
C LEU A 39 -7.13 -2.27 -14.59
N LEU A 40 -7.49 -1.37 -15.51
CA LEU A 40 -7.21 0.06 -15.38
C LEU A 40 -7.93 0.65 -14.16
N ALA A 41 -9.20 0.33 -13.96
CA ALA A 41 -9.96 0.81 -12.81
C ALA A 41 -9.31 0.36 -11.47
N TYR A 42 -8.84 -0.89 -11.40
CA TYR A 42 -8.13 -1.37 -10.20
C TYR A 42 -6.77 -0.69 -10.00
N ASN A 43 -6.02 -0.46 -11.08
CA ASN A 43 -4.76 0.28 -11.04
C ASN A 43 -4.96 1.70 -10.51
N ASP A 44 -5.95 2.42 -11.03
CA ASP A 44 -6.22 3.81 -10.66
C ASP A 44 -6.79 3.90 -9.23
N ALA A 45 -7.60 2.93 -8.82
CA ALA A 45 -8.05 2.83 -7.43
C ALA A 45 -6.86 2.60 -6.48
N LEU A 46 -5.90 1.72 -6.80
CA LEU A 46 -4.69 1.55 -5.99
C LEU A 46 -3.86 2.83 -5.90
N ASN A 47 -3.71 3.56 -7.02
CA ASN A 47 -3.02 4.84 -7.05
C ASN A 47 -3.71 5.89 -6.18
N PHE A 48 -5.04 5.93 -6.15
CA PHE A 48 -5.80 6.82 -5.27
C PHE A 48 -5.45 6.59 -3.78
N PHE A 49 -5.24 5.33 -3.39
CA PHE A 49 -4.81 4.96 -2.02
C PHE A 49 -3.30 5.04 -1.82
N ASN A 50 -2.54 5.58 -2.77
CA ASN A 50 -1.07 5.66 -2.73
C ASN A 50 -0.39 4.29 -2.52
N ILE A 51 -0.98 3.22 -3.05
CA ILE A 51 -0.40 1.88 -3.01
C ILE A 51 0.49 1.71 -4.24
N PRO A 52 1.81 1.47 -4.07
CA PRO A 52 2.70 1.20 -5.18
C PRO A 52 2.20 0.01 -5.99
N ASN A 53 2.00 0.23 -7.28
CA ASN A 53 1.50 -0.81 -8.16
C ASN A 53 2.02 -0.61 -9.58
N ILE A 54 1.99 -1.67 -10.37
CA ILE A 54 2.39 -1.67 -11.77
C ILE A 54 1.43 -2.52 -12.60
N ALA A 55 0.93 -1.95 -13.69
CA ALA A 55 0.16 -2.66 -14.69
C ALA A 55 1.01 -2.75 -15.98
N VAL A 56 1.37 -3.95 -16.39
CA VAL A 56 2.22 -4.18 -17.57
C VAL A 56 1.65 -5.25 -18.49
N LYS A 57 1.90 -5.10 -19.79
CA LYS A 57 1.64 -6.13 -20.78
C LYS A 57 2.95 -6.85 -21.11
N ILE A 58 2.96 -8.16 -20.94
CA ILE A 58 4.11 -9.02 -21.18
C ILE A 58 3.93 -9.66 -22.56
N GLU A 59 4.78 -9.29 -23.51
CA GLU A 59 4.64 -9.69 -24.91
C GLU A 59 5.00 -11.15 -25.13
N ASP A 60 6.10 -11.62 -24.58
CA ASP A 60 6.61 -12.96 -24.81
C ASP A 60 5.99 -14.04 -23.92
N LYS A 61 4.99 -13.66 -23.10
CA LYS A 61 4.34 -14.55 -22.13
C LYS A 61 5.34 -15.33 -21.26
N ASP A 62 6.46 -14.70 -20.94
CA ASP A 62 7.43 -15.27 -20.01
C ASP A 62 6.89 -15.26 -18.60
N VAL A 63 6.49 -16.43 -18.14
CA VAL A 63 5.92 -16.63 -16.80
C VAL A 63 6.98 -16.79 -15.73
N SER A 64 8.25 -16.90 -16.07
CA SER A 64 9.35 -17.09 -15.10
C SER A 64 9.52 -15.87 -14.21
N ASN A 65 9.36 -14.68 -14.78
CA ASN A 65 9.54 -13.38 -14.11
C ASN A 65 8.28 -12.84 -13.45
N LEU A 66 7.16 -13.59 -13.49
CA LEU A 66 5.94 -13.18 -12.81
C LEU A 66 6.09 -13.27 -11.29
N PRO A 67 5.55 -12.29 -10.53
CA PRO A 67 5.52 -12.35 -9.08
C PRO A 67 4.71 -13.56 -8.58
N ASP A 68 4.86 -13.90 -7.30
CA ASP A 68 4.12 -15.02 -6.70
C ASP A 68 2.62 -14.75 -6.61
N TYR A 69 2.23 -13.48 -6.50
CA TYR A 69 0.84 -13.02 -6.43
C TYR A 69 0.63 -11.88 -7.42
N PHE A 70 -0.43 -11.93 -8.19
CA PHE A 70 -0.80 -10.86 -9.12
C PHE A 70 -2.26 -10.97 -9.55
N ILE A 71 -2.77 -9.91 -10.15
CA ILE A 71 -4.08 -9.90 -10.82
C ILE A 71 -3.85 -10.00 -12.32
N ALA A 72 -4.63 -10.84 -12.99
CA ALA A 72 -4.59 -10.97 -14.43
C ALA A 72 -5.99 -11.26 -14.99
N GLU A 73 -6.14 -10.98 -16.28
CA GLU A 73 -7.31 -11.38 -17.02
C GLU A 73 -7.10 -12.77 -17.64
N VAL A 74 -7.95 -13.72 -17.23
CA VAL A 74 -7.95 -15.10 -17.72
C VAL A 74 -9.35 -15.45 -18.20
N LYS A 75 -9.49 -15.86 -19.47
CA LYS A 75 -10.80 -16.13 -20.10
C LYS A 75 -11.78 -14.95 -19.96
N SER A 76 -11.29 -13.74 -20.21
CA SER A 76 -12.08 -12.50 -20.13
C SER A 76 -12.69 -12.21 -18.74
N LYS A 77 -12.11 -12.79 -17.69
CA LYS A 77 -12.45 -12.50 -16.30
C LYS A 77 -11.20 -12.08 -15.53
N LEU A 78 -11.32 -11.07 -14.69
CA LEU A 78 -10.27 -10.71 -13.75
C LEU A 78 -10.20 -11.75 -12.64
N ALA A 79 -8.98 -12.12 -12.28
CA ALA A 79 -8.73 -13.12 -11.26
C ALA A 79 -7.45 -12.80 -10.46
N PHE A 80 -7.45 -13.19 -9.21
CA PHE A 80 -6.26 -13.28 -8.41
C PHE A 80 -5.52 -14.57 -8.73
N ILE A 81 -4.25 -14.43 -9.09
CA ILE A 81 -3.37 -15.53 -9.48
C ILE A 81 -2.31 -15.72 -8.41
N LYS A 82 -2.16 -16.96 -7.96
CA LYS A 82 -1.06 -17.39 -7.11
C LYS A 82 -0.20 -18.38 -7.87
N LYS A 83 1.10 -18.09 -8.00
CA LYS A 83 2.09 -18.99 -8.59
C LYS A 83 2.57 -19.97 -7.50
N GLU A 84 2.48 -21.26 -7.74
CA GLU A 84 2.88 -22.29 -6.80
C GLU A 84 3.38 -23.55 -7.53
N ASN A 85 4.62 -23.95 -7.29
CA ASN A 85 5.21 -25.22 -7.77
C ASN A 85 4.89 -25.53 -9.25
N ASN A 86 5.17 -24.60 -10.14
CA ASN A 86 4.94 -24.76 -11.58
C ASN A 86 3.45 -24.84 -12.01
N LYS A 87 2.54 -24.34 -11.18
CA LYS A 87 1.09 -24.25 -11.42
C LYS A 87 0.59 -22.87 -11.02
N PHE A 88 -0.55 -22.49 -11.59
CA PHE A 88 -1.26 -21.28 -11.24
C PHE A 88 -2.58 -21.62 -10.57
N ILE A 89 -2.79 -21.06 -9.38
CA ILE A 89 -4.07 -21.14 -8.67
C ILE A 89 -4.81 -19.86 -8.98
N ILE A 90 -6.00 -19.99 -9.57
CA ILE A 90 -6.84 -18.90 -10.06
C ILE A 90 -8.04 -18.76 -9.13
N ASP A 91 -8.17 -17.59 -8.55
CA ASP A 91 -9.28 -17.21 -7.67
C ASP A 91 -10.08 -16.09 -8.35
N VAL A 92 -11.30 -16.38 -8.77
CA VAL A 92 -12.23 -15.41 -9.38
C VAL A 92 -13.26 -14.87 -8.38
N GLY A 93 -13.03 -15.05 -7.07
CA GLY A 93 -13.95 -14.65 -6.01
C GLY A 93 -15.05 -15.68 -5.71
N GLU A 94 -15.04 -16.83 -6.39
CA GLU A 94 -15.94 -17.95 -6.15
C GLU A 94 -15.37 -18.87 -5.06
N GLN A 95 -16.22 -19.72 -4.48
CA GLN A 95 -15.77 -20.68 -3.45
C GLN A 95 -14.74 -21.69 -3.97
N LYS A 96 -14.74 -21.97 -5.27
CA LYS A 96 -13.86 -22.96 -5.88
C LYS A 96 -12.72 -22.27 -6.64
N LYS A 97 -11.49 -22.52 -6.21
CA LYS A 97 -10.28 -22.09 -6.93
C LYS A 97 -9.97 -23.08 -8.06
N HIS A 98 -9.51 -22.55 -9.17
CA HIS A 98 -9.12 -23.34 -10.34
C HIS A 98 -7.59 -23.48 -10.37
N ILE A 99 -7.09 -24.68 -10.65
CA ILE A 99 -5.66 -24.93 -10.78
C ILE A 99 -5.37 -25.22 -12.26
N LEU A 100 -4.48 -24.43 -12.85
CA LEU A 100 -4.04 -24.61 -14.23
C LEU A 100 -2.54 -24.92 -14.30
N SER A 101 -2.14 -25.72 -15.30
CA SER A 101 -0.74 -25.82 -15.68
C SER A 101 -0.29 -24.52 -16.37
N ILE A 102 1.02 -24.28 -16.45
CA ILE A 102 1.59 -23.10 -17.09
C ILE A 102 1.08 -22.96 -18.52
N GLU A 103 1.10 -24.03 -19.30
CA GLU A 103 0.67 -24.03 -20.70
C GLU A 103 -0.80 -23.61 -20.87
N LYS A 104 -1.70 -24.16 -20.02
CA LYS A 104 -3.12 -23.79 -20.01
C LYS A 104 -3.34 -22.36 -19.54
N PHE A 105 -2.56 -21.89 -18.56
CA PHE A 105 -2.62 -20.49 -18.13
C PHE A 105 -2.25 -19.56 -19.28
N ILE A 106 -1.11 -19.78 -19.93
CA ILE A 106 -0.65 -18.97 -21.05
C ILE A 106 -1.67 -18.91 -22.19
N SER A 107 -2.35 -20.03 -22.48
CA SER A 107 -3.35 -20.09 -23.56
C SER A 107 -4.61 -19.25 -23.29
N PHE A 108 -4.94 -18.99 -22.02
CA PHE A 108 -6.13 -18.22 -21.60
C PHE A 108 -5.82 -16.82 -21.08
N TRP A 109 -4.56 -16.51 -20.83
CA TRP A 109 -4.12 -15.26 -20.27
C TRP A 109 -4.00 -14.17 -21.36
N SER A 110 -4.51 -12.97 -21.08
CA SER A 110 -4.42 -11.82 -22.01
C SER A 110 -2.99 -11.27 -22.18
N GLY A 111 -2.06 -11.65 -21.30
CA GLY A 111 -0.70 -11.09 -21.25
C GLY A 111 -0.57 -9.87 -20.33
N VAL A 112 -1.67 -9.35 -19.79
CA VAL A 112 -1.64 -8.20 -18.87
C VAL A 112 -1.61 -8.67 -17.42
N VAL A 113 -0.79 -7.99 -16.61
CA VAL A 113 -0.59 -8.25 -15.19
C VAL A 113 -0.73 -6.94 -14.43
N LEU A 114 -1.41 -6.98 -13.31
CA LEU A 114 -1.38 -5.94 -12.29
C LEU A 114 -0.78 -6.53 -11.02
N ALA A 115 0.31 -5.92 -10.56
CA ALA A 115 0.95 -6.25 -9.30
C ALA A 115 1.00 -5.01 -8.41
N ALA A 116 0.78 -5.18 -7.12
CA ALA A 116 0.96 -4.15 -6.12
C ALA A 116 1.90 -4.67 -5.04
N GLU A 117 2.71 -3.78 -4.51
CA GLU A 117 3.63 -4.11 -3.43
C GLU A 117 3.10 -3.52 -2.13
N SER A 118 3.14 -4.32 -1.07
CA SER A 118 3.00 -3.74 0.26
C SER A 118 4.24 -2.90 0.52
N ASP A 119 4.07 -1.60 0.70
CA ASP A 119 5.09 -0.82 1.36
C ASP A 119 5.32 -1.42 2.75
N THR A 120 6.21 -2.39 2.83
CA THR A 120 6.67 -2.94 4.11
C THR A 120 7.30 -1.85 4.98
N GLU A 121 7.64 -0.71 4.39
CA GLU A 121 8.04 0.49 5.11
C GLU A 121 6.86 1.29 5.70
N GLN A 122 5.64 1.25 5.11
CA GLN A 122 4.47 1.95 5.67
C GLN A 122 3.83 1.21 6.86
N ASN A 123 3.99 -0.11 6.96
CA ASN A 123 3.62 -0.88 8.16
C ASN A 123 4.70 -0.90 9.24
N SER A 124 5.84 -0.28 9.03
CA SER A 124 6.72 0.06 10.14
C SER A 124 5.93 1.02 11.03
N LYS A 125 5.62 0.60 12.28
CA LYS A 125 5.19 1.42 13.41
C LYS A 125 5.62 2.86 13.19
N PRO A 126 4.78 3.88 13.50
CA PRO A 126 5.12 5.27 13.21
C PRO A 126 6.59 5.46 13.58
N LYS A 127 7.40 5.77 12.57
CA LYS A 127 8.84 5.96 12.75
C LYS A 127 8.92 7.13 13.70
N ILE A 128 8.94 6.83 15.01
CA ILE A 128 9.08 7.84 16.05
C ILE A 128 10.36 8.54 15.67
N ASN A 129 10.21 9.74 15.16
CA ASN A 129 11.33 10.52 14.67
C ASN A 129 12.35 10.57 15.81
N LYS A 130 13.50 9.90 15.66
CA LYS A 130 14.52 9.84 16.70
C LYS A 130 14.88 11.24 17.19
N ASN A 131 14.82 12.21 16.28
CA ASN A 131 15.05 13.62 16.60
C ASN A 131 13.94 14.19 17.52
N LEU A 132 12.68 13.74 17.35
CA LEU A 132 11.58 14.12 18.24
C LEU A 132 11.78 13.52 19.65
N LEU A 133 12.19 12.25 19.73
CA LEU A 133 12.51 11.59 21.00
C LEU A 133 13.68 12.28 21.73
N VAL A 134 14.73 12.62 20.99
CA VAL A 134 15.88 13.38 21.52
C VAL A 134 15.42 14.76 21.99
N GLY A 135 14.57 15.44 21.23
CA GLY A 135 14.00 16.74 21.62
C GLY A 135 13.17 16.66 22.90
N ILE A 136 12.30 15.64 23.02
CA ILE A 136 11.50 15.40 24.25
C ILE A 136 12.41 15.07 25.42
N PHE A 137 13.44 14.27 25.22
CA PHE A 137 14.40 13.92 26.28
C PHE A 137 15.16 15.16 26.78
N ILE A 138 15.67 16.00 25.88
CA ILE A 138 16.36 17.26 26.23
C ILE A 138 15.40 18.19 26.99
N PHE A 139 14.14 18.29 26.54
CA PHE A 139 13.14 19.09 27.22
C PHE A 139 12.88 18.60 28.65
N LEU A 140 12.70 17.29 28.84
CA LEU A 140 12.50 16.71 30.17
C LEU A 140 13.70 16.95 31.11
N VAL A 141 14.91 16.84 30.57
CA VAL A 141 16.15 17.11 31.33
C VAL A 141 16.21 18.59 31.71
N THR A 142 15.93 19.51 30.78
CA THR A 142 15.91 20.97 31.10
C THR A 142 14.84 21.34 32.10
N VAL A 143 13.66 20.76 32.01
CA VAL A 143 12.59 20.95 33.01
C VAL A 143 13.04 20.43 34.38
N ALA A 144 13.64 19.23 34.45
CA ALA A 144 14.14 18.65 35.71
C ALA A 144 15.21 19.51 36.39
N ILE A 145 16.13 20.10 35.60
CA ILE A 145 17.17 21.00 36.12
C ILE A 145 16.56 22.34 36.54
N SER A 146 15.49 22.79 35.87
CA SER A 146 14.86 24.10 36.12
C SER A 146 13.90 24.12 37.33
N PHE A 147 13.70 22.98 37.99
CA PHE A 147 12.74 22.88 39.11
C PHE A 147 13.10 23.80 40.31
N SER A 148 14.33 24.33 40.35
CA SER A 148 14.79 25.23 41.41
C SER A 148 14.50 26.72 41.17
N SER A 149 14.02 27.12 39.98
CA SER A 149 13.77 28.52 39.67
C SER A 149 12.70 28.68 38.57
N ILE A 150 11.63 29.36 38.89
CA ILE A 150 10.48 29.61 38.03
C ILE A 150 10.88 30.33 36.72
N TYR A 151 11.93 31.17 36.76
CA TYR A 151 12.45 31.89 35.60
C TYR A 151 13.13 30.96 34.58
N LEU A 152 13.79 29.89 35.05
CA LEU A 152 14.44 28.91 34.17
C LEU A 152 13.39 28.07 33.43
N ILE A 153 12.20 27.84 34.01
CA ILE A 153 11.11 27.13 33.37
C ILE A 153 10.58 27.94 32.18
N PHE A 154 10.32 29.23 32.35
CA PHE A 154 9.89 30.12 31.26
C PHE A 154 10.95 30.19 30.15
N PHE A 155 12.22 30.29 30.50
CA PHE A 155 13.32 30.36 29.54
C PHE A 155 13.44 29.05 28.73
N SER A 156 13.30 27.91 29.38
CA SER A 156 13.25 26.58 28.71
C SER A 156 12.12 26.49 27.69
N PHE A 157 10.95 27.01 28.04
CA PHE A 157 9.80 27.03 27.16
C PHE A 157 10.03 27.86 25.89
N PHE A 158 10.65 29.04 26.02
CA PHE A 158 11.00 29.91 24.88
C PHE A 158 12.03 29.25 23.95
N ILE A 159 13.08 28.61 24.52
CA ILE A 159 14.08 27.90 23.71
C ILE A 159 13.45 26.76 22.93
N PHE A 160 12.59 25.96 23.58
CA PHE A 160 11.93 24.82 22.93
C PHE A 160 10.98 25.27 21.81
N SER A 161 10.21 26.32 22.05
CA SER A 161 9.32 26.92 21.04
C SER A 161 10.14 27.42 19.84
N GLY A 162 11.24 28.10 20.04
CA GLY A 162 12.12 28.57 18.96
C GLY A 162 12.72 27.43 18.13
N LEU A 163 13.16 26.35 18.78
CA LEU A 163 13.67 25.16 18.09
C LEU A 163 12.59 24.46 17.27
N PHE A 164 11.37 24.38 17.80
CA PHE A 164 10.25 23.78 17.10
C PHE A 164 9.90 24.54 15.81
N PHE A 165 9.76 25.87 15.90
CA PHE A 165 9.50 26.71 14.72
C PHE A 165 10.63 26.69 13.71
N SER A 166 11.89 26.64 14.18
CA SER A 166 13.05 26.52 13.30
C SER A 166 13.06 25.17 12.55
N ALA A 167 12.76 24.06 13.23
CA ALA A 167 12.67 22.74 12.60
C ALA A 167 11.55 22.64 11.57
N GLU A 168 10.39 23.26 11.87
CA GLU A 168 9.25 23.30 10.94
C GLU A 168 9.57 24.15 9.70
N ALA A 169 10.24 25.30 9.87
CA ALA A 169 10.69 26.16 8.77
C ALA A 169 11.68 25.43 7.84
N ILE A 170 12.63 24.66 8.42
CA ILE A 170 13.58 23.85 7.64
C ILE A 170 12.83 22.76 6.85
N LYS A 171 11.84 22.11 7.46
CA LYS A 171 11.04 21.07 6.81
C LYS A 171 10.23 21.63 5.63
N GLN A 172 9.67 22.83 5.77
CA GLN A 172 8.96 23.50 4.69
C GLN A 172 9.90 23.99 3.58
N GLY A 173 11.11 24.41 3.91
CA GLY A 173 12.13 24.85 2.93
C GLY A 173 12.77 23.70 2.14
N LEU A 174 12.68 22.45 2.62
CA LEU A 174 13.19 21.27 1.92
C LEU A 174 12.16 20.59 1.01
N ASN A 175 10.90 21.06 1.00
CA ASN A 175 9.82 20.57 0.16
C ASN A 175 9.57 21.42 -1.10
N ILE A 176 10.62 22.08 -1.63
CA ILE A 176 10.58 22.78 -2.92
C ILE A 176 11.12 21.88 -4.01
#